data_979e187c8bf242db0ea127d5e8adbd58
#
_entry.id   979e187c8bf242db0ea127d5e8adbd58
#
_cell.length_a   1.000
_cell.length_b   1.000
_cell.length_c   1.000
_cell.angle_alpha   90.00
_cell.angle_beta   90.00
_cell.angle_gamma   90.00
#
_symmetry.space_group_name_H-M   'P 1'
#
loop_
_entity.id
_entity.type
_entity.pdbx_description
1 polymer ?
#
loop_
_entity_poly.entity_id
_entity_poly.type
_entity_poly.pdbx_seq_one_letter_code
_entity_poly.pdbx_strand_id
1 'polypeptide(L)'
;MKKDDTPEYMKQLSGKVLEINFKSQSLKMSFFATEDICHSNGTIIQGGFTTVMMDSCMAFLVMELTDFVYTPMSIDINVSFLAAGRPGQLDCKSKIIKLGKSIGFASAELHQEGEIIATATSSLKLVKIEGSQKDFLKDNIAMDAKIIKA
;
A
#
# COMPACT_ATOMS: atom_id res chain seq x y z
N MET A 1 15.74 -20.95 9.59
CA MET A 1 15.68 -19.65 8.90
C MET A 1 14.32 -19.56 8.20
N LYS A 2 13.43 -18.68 8.65
CA LYS A 2 12.15 -18.46 7.92
C LYS A 2 12.51 -17.93 6.54
N LYS A 3 11.98 -18.52 5.49
CA LYS A 3 12.17 -18.05 4.12
C LYS A 3 11.47 -16.69 4.03
N ASP A 4 12.19 -15.68 3.59
CA ASP A 4 11.59 -14.35 3.32
C ASP A 4 10.72 -14.48 2.06
N ASP A 5 9.42 -14.68 2.29
CA ASP A 5 8.42 -14.83 1.23
C ASP A 5 7.74 -13.49 0.86
N THR A 6 8.28 -12.34 1.26
CA THR A 6 7.80 -11.04 0.79
C THR A 6 7.67 -11.07 -0.74
N PRO A 7 6.53 -10.68 -1.32
CA PRO A 7 6.36 -10.65 -2.77
C PRO A 7 7.48 -9.86 -3.44
N GLU A 8 8.01 -10.38 -4.55
CA GLU A 8 9.19 -9.79 -5.20
C GLU A 8 8.97 -8.33 -5.60
N TYR A 9 7.76 -7.97 -6.10
CA TYR A 9 7.44 -6.58 -6.42
C TYR A 9 7.53 -5.65 -5.19
N MET A 10 7.16 -6.16 -4.03
CA MET A 10 7.25 -5.38 -2.78
C MET A 10 8.69 -5.19 -2.33
N LYS A 11 9.56 -6.20 -2.54
CA LYS A 11 11.00 -6.08 -2.31
C LYS A 11 11.62 -5.06 -3.27
N GLN A 12 11.24 -5.12 -4.54
CA GLN A 12 11.70 -4.20 -5.59
C GLN A 12 11.36 -2.75 -5.27
N LEU A 13 10.21 -2.51 -4.63
CA LEU A 13 9.77 -1.19 -4.20
C LEU A 13 10.20 -0.84 -2.77
N SER A 14 10.88 -1.73 -2.08
CA SER A 14 11.26 -1.59 -0.66
C SER A 14 10.07 -1.20 0.24
N GLY A 15 8.90 -1.77 -0.04
CA GLY A 15 7.65 -1.44 0.64
C GLY A 15 7.65 -1.86 2.10
N LYS A 16 7.32 -0.91 2.99
CA LYS A 16 7.22 -1.13 4.44
C LYS A 16 6.02 -0.42 5.01
N VAL A 17 5.28 -1.10 5.89
CA VAL A 17 4.25 -0.47 6.70
C VAL A 17 4.93 0.27 7.86
N LEU A 18 4.69 1.56 7.98
CA LEU A 18 5.26 2.41 9.02
C LEU A 18 4.31 2.61 10.20
N GLU A 19 3.02 2.77 9.93
CA GLU A 19 2.02 3.06 10.95
C GLU A 19 0.66 2.51 10.55
N ILE A 20 -0.03 1.93 11.52
CA ILE A 20 -1.43 1.52 11.40
C ILE A 20 -2.21 2.25 12.48
N ASN A 21 -3.25 2.97 12.09
CA ASN A 21 -4.11 3.70 13.01
C ASN A 21 -5.54 3.15 12.91
N PHE A 22 -5.93 2.36 13.91
CA PHE A 22 -7.26 1.73 13.97
C PHE A 22 -8.36 2.76 14.25
N LYS A 23 -8.05 3.83 14.99
CA LYS A 23 -9.02 4.88 15.31
C LYS A 23 -9.44 5.67 14.08
N SER A 24 -8.48 6.11 13.27
CA SER A 24 -8.73 6.85 12.02
C SER A 24 -8.92 5.94 10.81
N GLN A 25 -8.75 4.63 10.97
CA GLN A 25 -8.77 3.65 9.89
C GLN A 25 -7.85 4.05 8.73
N SER A 26 -6.59 4.31 9.07
CA SER A 26 -5.55 4.75 8.13
C SER A 26 -4.26 3.97 8.31
N LEU A 27 -3.46 3.93 7.26
CA LEU A 27 -2.18 3.25 7.24
C LEU A 27 -1.16 4.08 6.47
N LYS A 28 0.09 4.08 6.94
CA LYS A 28 1.22 4.70 6.24
C LYS A 28 2.21 3.64 5.82
N MET A 29 2.68 3.75 4.59
CA MET A 29 3.78 2.95 4.03
C MET A 29 4.86 3.85 3.48
N SER A 30 6.09 3.33 3.46
CA SER A 30 7.18 3.92 2.70
C SER A 30 7.58 3.00 1.56
N PHE A 31 8.07 3.60 0.48
CA PHE A 31 8.63 2.94 -0.69
C PHE A 31 9.93 3.62 -1.10
N PHE A 32 10.75 2.92 -1.86
CA PHE A 32 11.93 3.49 -2.48
C PHE A 32 11.93 3.15 -3.97
N ALA A 33 11.93 4.17 -4.81
CA ALA A 33 11.97 4.03 -6.26
C ALA A 33 13.41 4.10 -6.75
N THR A 34 13.83 3.07 -7.48
CA THR A 34 15.09 3.06 -8.22
C THR A 34 14.87 3.57 -9.64
N GLU A 35 15.95 3.88 -10.35
CA GLU A 35 15.87 4.29 -11.76
C GLU A 35 15.22 3.23 -12.67
N ASP A 36 15.27 1.95 -12.27
CA ASP A 36 14.73 0.82 -13.04
C ASP A 36 13.21 0.89 -13.26
N ILE A 37 12.49 1.60 -12.41
CA ILE A 37 11.04 1.80 -12.54
C ILE A 37 10.67 3.16 -13.15
N CYS A 38 11.66 3.86 -13.70
CA CYS A 38 11.51 5.19 -14.25
C CYS A 38 11.67 5.20 -15.77
N HIS A 39 10.92 6.08 -16.43
CA HIS A 39 11.13 6.46 -17.82
C HIS A 39 11.95 7.77 -17.91
N SER A 40 12.11 8.33 -19.10
CA SER A 40 12.83 9.60 -19.34
C SER A 40 14.26 9.58 -18.77
N ASN A 41 15.04 8.58 -19.22
CA ASN A 41 16.42 8.34 -18.76
C ASN A 41 16.53 8.10 -17.23
N GLY A 42 15.57 7.37 -16.65
CA GLY A 42 15.57 7.04 -15.23
C GLY A 42 15.20 8.18 -14.30
N THR A 43 14.52 9.22 -14.79
CA THR A 43 14.25 10.43 -13.99
C THR A 43 12.83 10.57 -13.49
N ILE A 44 11.85 9.89 -14.12
CA ILE A 44 10.42 10.01 -13.77
C ILE A 44 9.84 8.62 -13.57
N ILE A 45 9.25 8.38 -12.39
CA ILE A 45 8.60 7.10 -12.07
C ILE A 45 7.46 6.86 -13.04
N GLN A 46 7.44 5.67 -13.63
CA GLN A 46 6.34 5.26 -14.51
C GLN A 46 5.05 5.13 -13.69
N GLY A 47 3.93 5.70 -14.19
CA GLY A 47 2.68 5.85 -13.45
C GLY A 47 2.07 4.53 -12.95
N GLY A 48 2.34 3.41 -13.62
CA GLY A 48 1.92 2.09 -13.16
C GLY A 48 2.55 1.71 -11.83
N PHE A 49 3.82 2.05 -11.60
CA PHE A 49 4.50 1.80 -10.32
C PHE A 49 3.98 2.72 -9.22
N THR A 50 3.69 3.98 -9.53
CA THR A 50 2.98 4.89 -8.61
C THR A 50 1.63 4.29 -8.19
N THR A 51 0.91 3.72 -9.13
CA THR A 51 -0.37 3.04 -8.88
C THR A 51 -0.21 1.81 -7.98
N VAL A 52 0.82 0.97 -8.21
CA VAL A 52 1.13 -0.18 -7.35
C VAL A 52 1.36 0.22 -5.92
N MET A 53 2.09 1.31 -5.67
CA MET A 53 2.36 1.80 -4.31
C MET A 53 1.07 2.16 -3.58
N MET A 54 0.15 2.88 -4.24
CA MET A 54 -1.13 3.28 -3.65
C MET A 54 -2.09 2.09 -3.50
N ASP A 55 -2.17 1.20 -4.51
CA ASP A 55 -2.98 -0.01 -4.45
C ASP A 55 -2.54 -0.91 -3.29
N SER A 56 -1.24 -1.13 -3.13
CA SER A 56 -0.68 -1.90 -2.03
C SER A 56 -0.98 -1.26 -0.67
N CYS A 57 -0.85 0.06 -0.55
CA CYS A 57 -1.13 0.77 0.69
C CYS A 57 -2.60 0.62 1.12
N MET A 58 -3.54 0.71 0.18
CA MET A 58 -4.97 0.48 0.44
C MET A 58 -5.26 -0.98 0.79
N ALA A 59 -4.62 -1.92 0.11
CA ALA A 59 -4.77 -3.35 0.36
C ALA A 59 -4.28 -3.74 1.76
N PHE A 60 -3.09 -3.29 2.15
CA PHE A 60 -2.56 -3.55 3.50
C PHE A 60 -3.43 -2.96 4.60
N LEU A 61 -3.99 -1.77 4.38
CA LEU A 61 -4.93 -1.18 5.32
C LEU A 61 -6.12 -2.09 5.59
N VAL A 62 -6.74 -2.62 4.55
CA VAL A 62 -7.88 -3.54 4.70
C VAL A 62 -7.47 -4.83 5.39
N MET A 63 -6.32 -5.41 5.03
CA MET A 63 -5.81 -6.62 5.68
C MET A 63 -5.58 -6.40 7.18
N GLU A 64 -4.93 -5.31 7.55
CA GLU A 64 -4.67 -4.97 8.95
C GLU A 64 -5.96 -4.73 9.75
N LEU A 65 -6.90 -3.96 9.21
CA LEU A 65 -8.16 -3.66 9.88
C LEU A 65 -9.05 -4.89 10.06
N THR A 66 -8.88 -5.90 9.23
CA THR A 66 -9.61 -7.17 9.31
C THR A 66 -8.82 -8.28 9.99
N ASP A 67 -7.72 -7.93 10.66
CA ASP A 67 -6.78 -8.89 11.28
C ASP A 67 -6.37 -10.02 10.32
N PHE A 68 -6.13 -9.67 9.06
CA PHE A 68 -5.77 -10.60 7.97
C PHE A 68 -6.80 -11.72 7.72
N VAL A 69 -8.05 -11.51 8.11
CA VAL A 69 -9.15 -12.43 7.74
C VAL A 69 -9.48 -12.32 6.26
N TYR A 70 -9.37 -11.11 5.71
CA TYR A 70 -9.65 -10.85 4.30
C TYR A 70 -8.41 -10.31 3.57
N THR A 71 -8.25 -10.73 2.32
CA THR A 71 -7.40 -10.05 1.34
C THR A 71 -8.31 -9.28 0.39
N PRO A 72 -8.04 -8.00 0.12
CA PRO A 72 -8.82 -7.25 -0.83
C PRO A 72 -8.38 -7.57 -2.27
N MET A 73 -9.34 -7.65 -3.16
CA MET A 73 -9.13 -7.73 -4.60
C MET A 73 -9.70 -6.45 -5.22
N SER A 74 -8.85 -5.63 -5.81
CA SER A 74 -9.28 -4.35 -6.41
C SER A 74 -10.24 -4.60 -7.57
N ILE A 75 -11.44 -4.00 -7.49
CA ILE A 75 -12.44 -4.03 -8.58
C ILE A 75 -12.10 -2.94 -9.58
N ASP A 76 -11.77 -1.78 -9.09
CA ASP A 76 -11.31 -0.62 -9.84
C ASP A 76 -10.29 0.17 -9.04
N ILE A 77 -9.53 1.00 -9.71
CA ILE A 77 -8.68 2.02 -9.11
C ILE A 77 -8.66 3.25 -10.02
N ASN A 78 -8.97 4.40 -9.45
CA ASN A 78 -8.91 5.69 -10.14
C ASN A 78 -7.72 6.48 -9.60
N VAL A 79 -6.80 6.85 -10.47
CA VAL A 79 -5.58 7.56 -10.10
C VAL A 79 -5.52 8.92 -10.78
N SER A 80 -5.22 9.94 -9.99
CA SER A 80 -4.87 11.26 -10.50
C SER A 80 -3.37 11.49 -10.27
N PHE A 81 -2.63 11.71 -11.35
CA PHE A 81 -1.21 12.03 -11.31
C PHE A 81 -1.06 13.56 -11.27
N LEU A 82 -0.54 14.09 -10.16
CA LEU A 82 -0.51 15.53 -9.89
C LEU A 82 0.87 16.14 -10.12
N ALA A 83 1.93 15.36 -9.89
CA ALA A 83 3.31 15.77 -10.10
C ALA A 83 4.17 14.57 -10.49
N ALA A 84 5.36 14.83 -11.05
CA ALA A 84 6.30 13.78 -11.39
C ALA A 84 6.98 13.19 -10.15
N GLY A 85 6.84 11.89 -9.95
CA GLY A 85 7.65 11.16 -8.96
C GLY A 85 9.04 10.90 -9.52
N ARG A 86 10.06 10.90 -8.66
CA ARG A 86 11.47 10.72 -9.01
C ARG A 86 12.10 9.59 -8.22
N PRO A 87 13.25 9.04 -8.65
CA PRO A 87 14.01 8.10 -7.82
C PRO A 87 14.21 8.63 -6.41
N GLY A 88 14.05 7.77 -5.41
CA GLY A 88 14.17 8.10 -4.00
C GLY A 88 13.00 7.58 -3.17
N GLN A 89 12.92 8.06 -1.95
CA GLN A 89 11.88 7.67 -1.01
C GLN A 89 10.54 8.34 -1.33
N LEU A 90 9.46 7.56 -1.18
CA LEU A 90 8.08 8.02 -1.27
C LEU A 90 7.31 7.54 -0.05
N ASP A 91 6.36 8.33 0.38
CA ASP A 91 5.47 8.01 1.50
C ASP A 91 4.02 7.95 1.00
N CYS A 92 3.34 6.88 1.34
CA CYS A 92 1.95 6.67 0.98
C CYS A 92 1.08 6.62 2.24
N LYS A 93 -0.04 7.30 2.21
CA LYS A 93 -1.06 7.22 3.25
C LYS A 93 -2.37 6.76 2.64
N SER A 94 -2.94 5.70 3.18
CA SER A 94 -4.27 5.22 2.83
C SER A 94 -5.26 5.43 3.96
N LYS A 95 -6.53 5.55 3.59
CA LYS A 95 -7.66 5.73 4.52
C LYS A 95 -8.88 4.99 4.00
N ILE A 96 -9.64 4.36 4.91
CA ILE A 96 -10.94 3.79 4.58
C ILE A 96 -11.95 4.92 4.34
N ILE A 97 -12.68 4.82 3.25
CA ILE A 97 -13.89 5.63 2.98
C ILE A 97 -15.10 4.92 3.59
N LYS A 98 -15.24 3.62 3.29
CA LYS A 98 -16.27 2.75 3.85
C LYS A 98 -15.81 1.29 3.79
N LEU A 99 -15.95 0.57 4.88
CA LEU A 99 -15.68 -0.86 4.92
C LEU A 99 -17.00 -1.61 5.13
N GLY A 100 -17.48 -2.26 4.08
CA GLY A 100 -18.68 -3.09 4.10
C GLY A 100 -18.35 -4.56 4.42
N LYS A 101 -19.37 -5.42 4.32
CA LYS A 101 -19.20 -6.88 4.58
C LYS A 101 -18.47 -7.61 3.45
N SER A 102 -18.68 -7.21 2.19
CA SER A 102 -18.11 -7.85 1.00
C SER A 102 -17.32 -6.90 0.11
N ILE A 103 -17.54 -5.61 0.23
CA ILE A 103 -16.85 -4.56 -0.55
C ILE A 103 -16.41 -3.45 0.40
N GLY A 104 -15.17 -3.02 0.24
CA GLY A 104 -14.61 -1.84 0.88
C GLY A 104 -14.29 -0.75 -0.14
N PHE A 105 -14.21 0.48 0.34
CA PHE A 105 -13.81 1.65 -0.43
C PHE A 105 -12.70 2.37 0.33
N ALA A 106 -11.60 2.64 -0.35
CA ALA A 106 -10.44 3.30 0.25
C ALA A 106 -9.89 4.39 -0.66
N SER A 107 -9.13 5.29 -0.07
CA SER A 107 -8.36 6.31 -0.77
C SER A 107 -6.89 6.24 -0.36
N ALA A 108 -6.02 6.76 -1.21
CA ALA A 108 -4.60 6.87 -0.92
C ALA A 108 -4.02 8.16 -1.51
N GLU A 109 -2.99 8.66 -0.87
CA GLU A 109 -2.17 9.76 -1.32
C GLU A 109 -0.71 9.33 -1.31
N LEU A 110 0.02 9.63 -2.38
CA LEU A 110 1.45 9.38 -2.50
C LEU A 110 2.19 10.71 -2.47
N HIS A 111 3.16 10.81 -1.58
CA HIS A 111 3.96 12.02 -1.36
C HIS A 111 5.44 11.75 -1.58
N GLN A 112 6.14 12.75 -2.07
CA GLN A 112 7.60 12.77 -2.15
C GLN A 112 8.11 14.16 -1.74
N GLU A 113 9.02 14.19 -0.77
CA GLU A 113 9.60 15.45 -0.25
C GLU A 113 8.53 16.49 0.16
N GLY A 114 7.44 16.02 0.77
CA GLY A 114 6.33 16.87 1.21
C GLY A 114 5.36 17.28 0.11
N GLU A 115 5.62 16.97 -1.15
CA GLU A 115 4.73 17.24 -2.29
C GLU A 115 3.83 16.04 -2.56
N ILE A 116 2.54 16.28 -2.76
CA ILE A 116 1.60 15.24 -3.21
C ILE A 116 1.81 15.00 -4.70
N ILE A 117 2.18 13.77 -5.07
CA ILE A 117 2.44 13.42 -6.47
C ILE A 117 1.31 12.65 -7.14
N ALA A 118 0.50 11.95 -6.36
CA ALA A 118 -0.67 11.24 -6.89
C ALA A 118 -1.70 10.97 -5.79
N THR A 119 -2.95 10.83 -6.21
CA THR A 119 -4.07 10.37 -5.37
C THR A 119 -4.77 9.21 -6.03
N ALA A 120 -5.39 8.35 -5.24
CA ALA A 120 -6.19 7.23 -5.75
C ALA A 120 -7.43 6.99 -4.90
N THR A 121 -8.45 6.42 -5.52
CA THR A 121 -9.58 5.77 -4.86
C THR A 121 -9.78 4.39 -5.45
N SER A 122 -10.21 3.44 -4.64
CA SER A 122 -10.40 2.06 -5.08
C SER A 122 -11.63 1.44 -4.42
N SER A 123 -12.33 0.62 -5.18
CA SER A 123 -13.34 -0.32 -4.70
C SER A 123 -12.69 -1.70 -4.58
N LEU A 124 -12.83 -2.35 -3.45
CA LEU A 124 -12.10 -3.54 -3.06
C LEU A 124 -13.09 -4.66 -2.67
N LYS A 125 -13.03 -5.78 -3.37
CA LYS A 125 -13.77 -6.98 -2.97
C LYS A 125 -13.01 -7.68 -1.84
N LEU A 126 -13.70 -7.98 -0.74
CA LEU A 126 -13.13 -8.70 0.39
C LEU A 126 -13.20 -10.21 0.14
N VAL A 127 -12.05 -10.85 0.02
CA VAL A 127 -11.92 -12.29 -0.20
C VAL A 127 -11.30 -12.91 1.05
N LYS A 128 -11.93 -13.93 1.60
CA LYS A 128 -11.44 -14.59 2.81
C LYS A 128 -10.09 -15.29 2.53
N ILE A 129 -9.11 -15.03 3.40
CA ILE A 129 -7.81 -15.69 3.33
C ILE A 129 -7.94 -17.10 3.91
N GLU A 130 -7.52 -18.12 3.15
CA GLU A 130 -7.45 -19.50 3.61
C GLU A 130 -6.00 -19.86 3.98
N GLY A 131 -5.81 -20.55 5.12
CA GLY A 131 -4.55 -21.15 5.54
C GLY A 131 -3.51 -20.19 6.13
N SER A 132 -2.23 -20.55 6.00
CA SER A 132 -1.08 -19.95 6.70
C SER A 132 -0.60 -18.58 6.18
N GLN A 133 -1.26 -18.01 5.17
CA GLN A 133 -0.86 -16.70 4.62
C GLN A 133 -1.01 -15.56 5.63
N LYS A 134 -1.86 -15.73 6.62
CA LYS A 134 -2.11 -14.74 7.68
C LYS A 134 -0.86 -14.39 8.49
N ASP A 135 -0.18 -15.41 9.00
CA ASP A 135 1.01 -15.22 9.84
C ASP A 135 2.18 -14.67 9.03
N PHE A 136 2.25 -15.08 7.78
CA PHE A 136 3.26 -14.69 6.83
C PHE A 136 3.30 -13.17 6.55
N LEU A 137 2.15 -12.57 6.23
CA LEU A 137 2.05 -11.13 5.92
C LEU A 137 2.34 -10.26 7.15
N LYS A 138 1.91 -10.69 8.33
CA LYS A 138 2.19 -10.00 9.59
C LYS A 138 3.68 -9.94 9.92
N ASP A 139 4.38 -11.06 9.73
CA ASP A 139 5.76 -11.22 10.17
C ASP A 139 6.78 -10.52 9.25
N ASN A 140 6.42 -10.21 7.99
CA ASN A 140 7.40 -9.75 7.00
C ASN A 140 7.25 -8.29 6.56
N ILE A 141 6.05 -7.76 6.53
CA ILE A 141 5.80 -6.42 5.96
C ILE A 141 5.47 -5.37 7.02
N ALA A 142 4.81 -5.77 8.11
CA ALA A 142 4.36 -4.87 9.17
C ALA A 142 5.08 -5.10 10.51
N MET A 143 6.22 -5.79 10.51
CA MET A 143 6.93 -6.23 11.72
C MET A 143 7.31 -5.09 12.67
N ASP A 144 7.74 -3.94 12.13
CA ASP A 144 8.19 -2.79 12.92
C ASP A 144 7.18 -1.62 12.88
N ALA A 145 5.95 -1.87 12.45
CA ALA A 145 4.96 -0.82 12.30
C ALA A 145 4.48 -0.29 13.66
N LYS A 146 4.33 1.04 13.75
CA LYS A 146 3.66 1.68 14.88
C LYS A 146 2.16 1.39 14.82
N ILE A 147 1.59 0.89 15.93
CA ILE A 147 0.18 0.55 16.03
C ILE A 147 -0.52 1.57 16.93
N ILE A 148 -1.53 2.26 16.40
CA ILE A 148 -2.41 3.16 17.16
C ILE A 148 -3.78 2.49 17.25
N LYS A 149 -4.14 2.04 18.45
CA LYS A 149 -5.43 1.39 18.73
C LYS A 149 -6.51 2.42 19.02
N ALA A 150 -7.74 2.02 18.79
CA ALA A 150 -8.91 2.83 19.12
C ALA A 150 -9.01 3.11 20.63
#